data_914723c5ef28838ffc0a0fa7da7d3907
#
_entry.id   914723c5ef28838ffc0a0fa7da7d3907
#
_cell.length_a   1.000
_cell.length_b   1.000
_cell.length_c   1.000
_cell.angle_alpha   90.00
_cell.angle_beta   90.00
_cell.angle_gamma   90.00
#
_symmetry.space_group_name_H-M   'P 1'
#
loop_
_entity.id
_entity.type
_entity.pdbx_description
1 polymer ?
#
loop_
_entity_poly.entity_id
_entity_poly.type
_entity_poly.pdbx_seq_one_letter_code
_entity_poly.pdbx_strand_id
1 'polypeptide(L)'
;MVTQIGYAAGLLFITPLGDLYQRKKIILANFLVLIFSLLTIALAHNIHVILVASFLTGACSMIPQIFIPMAAQFSRPEHKGRNVGIVLSGLLTSILASRVVSGLVGELFGWREMYYIAAGMMFVCAVVVLKVLPNIQTNFRGKYSDLMKSLLALVKEFPQLRIYSIRLP
;
A
#
# COMPACT_ATOMS: atom_id res chain seq x y z
N MET A 1 -2.07 -3.39 -16.12
CA MET A 1 -1.48 -4.75 -15.93
C MET A 1 -0.21 -4.69 -15.08
N VAL A 2 0.84 -3.95 -15.48
CA VAL A 2 2.13 -3.91 -14.73
C VAL A 2 1.98 -3.44 -13.28
N THR A 3 1.20 -2.40 -13.02
CA THR A 3 0.92 -1.89 -11.67
C THR A 3 0.22 -2.93 -10.78
N GLN A 4 -0.69 -3.73 -11.34
CA GLN A 4 -1.38 -4.79 -10.60
C GLN A 4 -0.43 -5.94 -10.22
N ILE A 5 0.48 -6.30 -11.13
CA ILE A 5 1.53 -7.27 -10.84
C ILE A 5 2.45 -6.74 -9.74
N GLY A 6 2.84 -5.46 -9.82
CA GLY A 6 3.59 -4.78 -8.77
C GLY A 6 2.87 -4.82 -7.43
N TYR A 7 1.56 -4.54 -7.40
CA TYR A 7 0.75 -4.59 -6.20
C TYR A 7 0.70 -5.99 -5.56
N ALA A 8 0.50 -7.03 -6.38
CA ALA A 8 0.52 -8.42 -5.92
C ALA A 8 1.89 -8.80 -5.34
N ALA A 9 2.98 -8.40 -6.01
CA ALA A 9 4.34 -8.59 -5.50
C ALA A 9 4.56 -7.83 -4.18
N GLY A 10 4.08 -6.59 -4.08
CA GLY A 10 4.14 -5.79 -2.85
C GLY A 10 3.41 -6.45 -1.68
N LEU A 11 2.21 -6.97 -1.91
CA LEU A 11 1.46 -7.73 -0.90
C LEU A 11 2.24 -8.95 -0.40
N LEU A 12 2.88 -9.68 -1.31
CA LEU A 12 3.59 -10.91 -0.95
C LEU A 12 4.89 -10.64 -0.19
N PHE A 13 5.67 -9.63 -0.62
CA PHE A 13 7.01 -9.39 -0.10
C PHE A 13 7.08 -8.28 0.95
N ILE A 14 6.30 -7.22 0.81
CA ILE A 14 6.39 -6.04 1.69
C ILE A 14 5.46 -6.18 2.90
N THR A 15 4.29 -6.84 2.77
CA THR A 15 3.37 -7.02 3.92
C THR A 15 4.04 -7.73 5.10
N PRO A 16 4.78 -8.84 4.91
CA PRO A 16 5.48 -9.49 6.01
C PRO A 16 6.58 -8.63 6.65
N LEU A 17 7.19 -7.71 5.87
CA LEU A 17 8.15 -6.76 6.44
C LEU A 17 7.49 -5.79 7.43
N GLY A 18 6.22 -5.45 7.21
CA GLY A 18 5.44 -4.59 8.11
C GLY A 18 5.28 -5.15 9.52
N ASP A 19 5.39 -6.46 9.67
CA ASP A 19 5.31 -7.13 10.97
C ASP A 19 6.68 -7.27 11.67
N LEU A 20 7.78 -7.19 10.91
CA LEU A 20 9.16 -7.34 11.42
C LEU A 20 9.80 -6.02 11.87
N TYR A 21 9.57 -4.96 11.14
CA TYR A 21 10.21 -3.68 11.39
C TYR A 21 9.22 -2.67 11.99
N GLN A 22 9.75 -1.58 12.55
CA GLN A 22 8.93 -0.49 13.05
C GLN A 22 7.98 0.00 11.95
N ARG A 23 6.69 -0.20 12.13
CA ARG A 23 5.64 0.12 11.13
C ARG A 23 5.79 1.53 10.57
N LYS A 24 6.15 2.52 11.42
CA LYS A 24 6.38 3.90 11.00
C LYS A 24 7.49 4.02 9.96
N LYS A 25 8.63 3.34 10.16
CA LYS A 25 9.77 3.40 9.22
C LYS A 25 9.41 2.79 7.87
N ILE A 26 8.71 1.66 7.86
CA ILE A 26 8.29 1.01 6.62
C ILE A 26 7.28 1.87 5.85
N ILE A 27 6.29 2.43 6.55
CA ILE A 27 5.31 3.32 5.93
C ILE A 27 6.02 4.52 5.30
N LEU A 28 6.95 5.15 6.00
CA LEU A 28 7.70 6.29 5.49
C LEU A 28 8.62 5.94 4.33
N ALA A 29 9.35 4.82 4.41
CA ALA A 29 10.17 4.33 3.30
C ALA A 29 9.30 4.06 2.07
N ASN A 30 8.13 3.47 2.26
CA ASN A 30 7.18 3.19 1.21
C ASN A 30 6.64 4.47 0.56
N PHE A 31 6.30 5.50 1.36
CA PHE A 31 5.91 6.81 0.85
C PHE A 31 7.02 7.46 0.03
N LEU A 32 8.27 7.41 0.48
CA LEU A 32 9.40 7.95 -0.26
C LEU A 32 9.57 7.26 -1.61
N VAL A 33 9.59 5.93 -1.64
CA VAL A 33 9.70 5.17 -2.90
C VAL A 33 8.54 5.50 -3.84
N LEU A 34 7.33 5.65 -3.29
CA LEU A 34 6.13 5.97 -4.08
C LEU A 34 6.22 7.38 -4.67
N ILE A 35 6.66 8.38 -3.91
CA ILE A 35 6.88 9.75 -4.40
C ILE A 35 7.91 9.75 -5.52
N PHE A 36 9.07 9.10 -5.32
CA PHE A 36 10.10 9.00 -6.35
C PHE A 36 9.60 8.30 -7.61
N SER A 37 8.83 7.24 -7.45
CA SER A 37 8.24 6.49 -8.57
C SER A 37 7.25 7.34 -9.37
N LEU A 38 6.36 8.09 -8.69
CA LEU A 38 5.41 9.01 -9.34
C LEU A 38 6.12 10.14 -10.10
N LEU A 39 7.14 10.75 -9.49
CA LEU A 39 7.95 11.77 -10.15
C LEU A 39 8.71 11.19 -11.35
N THR A 40 9.23 9.97 -11.23
CA THR A 40 9.88 9.29 -12.35
C THR A 40 8.91 9.08 -13.51
N ILE A 41 7.66 8.68 -13.26
CA ILE A 41 6.63 8.55 -14.31
C ILE A 41 6.35 9.90 -14.96
N ALA A 42 6.21 10.98 -14.18
CA ALA A 42 5.92 12.31 -14.68
C ALA A 42 7.03 12.85 -15.60
N LEU A 43 8.30 12.57 -15.27
CA LEU A 43 9.49 13.05 -16.00
C LEU A 43 9.93 12.11 -17.13
N ALA A 44 9.51 10.85 -17.10
CA ALA A 44 10.02 9.86 -18.04
C ALA A 44 9.53 10.09 -19.48
N HIS A 45 10.46 9.95 -20.41
CA HIS A 45 10.20 9.95 -21.86
C HIS A 45 10.32 8.53 -22.45
N ASN A 46 10.94 7.61 -21.71
CA ASN A 46 11.17 6.23 -22.15
C ASN A 46 10.11 5.29 -21.55
N ILE A 47 9.46 4.50 -22.41
CA ILE A 47 8.43 3.55 -22.01
C ILE A 47 8.92 2.51 -20.98
N HIS A 48 10.16 2.07 -21.07
CA HIS A 48 10.73 1.09 -20.13
C HIS A 48 10.85 1.67 -18.73
N VAL A 49 11.23 2.94 -18.60
CA VAL A 49 11.31 3.65 -17.33
C VAL A 49 9.90 3.79 -16.71
N ILE A 50 8.91 4.14 -17.54
CA ILE A 50 7.51 4.24 -17.11
C ILE A 50 7.01 2.88 -16.59
N LEU A 51 7.31 1.78 -17.28
CA LEU A 51 6.89 0.45 -16.87
C LEU A 51 7.50 0.03 -15.53
N VAL A 52 8.81 0.25 -15.34
CA VAL A 52 9.49 -0.06 -14.07
C VAL A 52 8.95 0.81 -12.93
N ALA A 53 8.79 2.11 -13.16
CA ALA A 53 8.24 3.01 -12.17
C ALA A 53 6.77 2.67 -11.84
N SER A 54 5.95 2.26 -12.82
CA SER A 54 4.59 1.79 -12.61
C SER A 54 4.54 0.50 -11.78
N PHE A 55 5.48 -0.42 -11.98
CA PHE A 55 5.62 -1.61 -11.14
C PHE A 55 5.94 -1.24 -9.70
N LEU A 56 6.90 -0.34 -9.47
CA LEU A 56 7.27 0.15 -8.15
C LEU A 56 6.11 0.88 -7.46
N THR A 57 5.39 1.73 -8.21
CA THR A 57 4.18 2.40 -7.72
C THR A 57 3.15 1.38 -7.25
N GLY A 58 2.91 0.33 -8.03
CA GLY A 58 2.02 -0.77 -7.65
C GLY A 58 2.48 -1.46 -6.37
N ALA A 59 3.75 -1.86 -6.29
CA ALA A 59 4.31 -2.54 -5.13
C ALA A 59 4.20 -1.71 -3.84
N CYS A 60 4.36 -0.38 -3.94
CA CYS A 60 4.26 0.52 -2.80
C CYS A 60 2.82 0.95 -2.45
N SER A 61 1.83 0.68 -3.29
CA SER A 61 0.43 1.10 -3.09
C SER A 61 -0.33 0.26 -2.05
N MET A 62 0.33 -0.64 -1.33
CA MET A 62 -0.29 -1.52 -0.32
C MET A 62 -0.49 -0.86 1.06
N ILE A 63 -0.12 0.39 1.24
CA ILE A 63 -0.22 1.11 2.53
C ILE A 63 -1.59 0.99 3.21
N PRO A 64 -2.75 1.08 2.51
CA PRO A 64 -4.07 0.92 3.13
C PRO A 64 -4.25 -0.41 3.85
N GLN A 65 -3.61 -1.49 3.38
CA GLN A 65 -3.66 -2.81 3.99
C GLN A 65 -3.01 -2.85 5.39
N ILE A 66 -2.09 -1.94 5.65
CA ILE A 66 -1.43 -1.78 6.95
C ILE A 66 -2.29 -0.91 7.89
N PHE A 67 -2.95 0.11 7.36
CA PHE A 67 -3.74 1.04 8.17
C PHE A 67 -5.04 0.43 8.71
N ILE A 68 -5.73 -0.43 7.96
CA ILE A 68 -6.99 -1.05 8.37
C ILE A 68 -6.82 -1.90 9.65
N PRO A 69 -5.90 -2.90 9.70
CA PRO A 69 -5.68 -3.66 10.92
C PRO A 69 -5.10 -2.81 12.05
N MET A 70 -4.33 -1.79 11.74
CA MET A 70 -3.80 -0.84 12.71
C MET A 70 -4.93 -0.05 13.39
N ALA A 71 -5.90 0.47 12.64
CA ALA A 71 -7.07 1.14 13.17
C ALA A 71 -7.87 0.20 14.10
N ALA A 72 -7.97 -1.08 13.75
CA ALA A 72 -8.63 -2.08 14.59
C ALA A 72 -7.85 -2.37 15.89
N GLN A 73 -6.51 -2.39 15.86
CA GLN A 73 -5.66 -2.67 17.03
C GLN A 73 -5.64 -1.53 18.05
N PHE A 74 -5.62 -0.27 17.57
CA PHE A 74 -5.55 0.91 18.45
C PHE A 74 -6.91 1.43 18.92
N SER A 75 -8.00 0.83 18.45
CA SER A 75 -9.34 1.18 18.88
C SER A 75 -9.74 0.43 20.14
N ARG A 76 -10.43 1.14 21.06
CA ARG A 76 -11.12 0.48 22.20
C ARG A 76 -12.15 -0.52 21.67
N PRO A 77 -12.38 -1.64 22.37
CA PRO A 77 -13.32 -2.68 21.92
C PRO A 77 -14.69 -2.14 21.49
N GLU A 78 -15.21 -1.16 22.24
CA GLU A 78 -16.54 -0.56 22.01
C GLU A 78 -16.60 0.28 20.71
N HIS A 79 -15.48 0.85 20.28
CA HIS A 79 -15.41 1.74 19.12
C HIS A 79 -14.68 1.13 17.91
N LYS A 80 -14.22 -0.11 18.02
CA LYS A 80 -13.45 -0.80 16.98
C LYS A 80 -14.15 -0.83 15.63
N GLY A 81 -15.42 -1.24 15.61
CA GLY A 81 -16.22 -1.28 14.38
C GLY A 81 -16.41 0.11 13.75
N ARG A 82 -16.71 1.12 14.57
CA ARG A 82 -16.88 2.51 14.11
C ARG A 82 -15.59 3.06 13.49
N ASN A 83 -14.46 2.88 14.14
CA ASN A 83 -13.17 3.43 13.67
C ASN A 83 -12.71 2.74 12.37
N VAL A 84 -12.86 1.43 12.28
CA VAL A 84 -12.60 0.69 11.03
C VAL A 84 -13.55 1.13 9.93
N GLY A 85 -14.83 1.33 10.24
CA GLY A 85 -15.84 1.83 9.31
C GLY A 85 -15.49 3.21 8.73
N ILE A 86 -15.00 4.14 9.55
CA ILE A 86 -14.54 5.47 9.11
C ILE A 86 -13.36 5.35 8.14
N VAL A 87 -12.38 4.49 8.46
CA VAL A 87 -11.22 4.27 7.57
C VAL A 87 -11.64 3.68 6.23
N LEU A 88 -12.53 2.67 6.24
CA LEU A 88 -13.07 2.05 5.02
C LEU A 88 -13.91 3.03 4.20
N SER A 89 -14.76 3.84 4.84
CA SER A 89 -15.54 4.88 4.15
C SER A 89 -14.64 5.89 3.46
N GLY A 90 -13.58 6.35 4.15
CA GLY A 90 -12.57 7.23 3.55
C GLY A 90 -11.88 6.60 2.34
N LEU A 91 -11.55 5.32 2.42
CA LEU A 91 -10.92 4.57 1.33
C LEU A 91 -11.86 4.49 0.11
N LEU A 92 -13.11 4.12 0.31
CA LEU A 92 -14.10 4.03 -0.77
C LEU A 92 -14.38 5.38 -1.41
N THR A 93 -14.55 6.43 -0.59
CA THR A 93 -14.73 7.80 -1.07
C THR A 93 -13.54 8.29 -1.89
N SER A 94 -12.31 7.99 -1.44
CA SER A 94 -11.10 8.39 -2.16
C SER A 94 -10.97 7.68 -3.51
N ILE A 95 -11.38 6.41 -3.63
CA ILE A 95 -11.38 5.68 -4.90
C ILE A 95 -12.33 6.33 -5.91
N LEU A 96 -13.52 6.76 -5.47
CA LEU A 96 -14.48 7.44 -6.34
C LEU A 96 -14.00 8.85 -6.70
N ALA A 97 -13.56 9.62 -5.71
CA ALA A 97 -13.08 10.98 -5.90
C ALA A 97 -11.85 11.03 -6.82
N SER A 98 -10.92 10.08 -6.68
CA SER A 98 -9.71 10.02 -7.50
C SER A 98 -10.00 9.86 -8.99
N ARG A 99 -11.05 9.14 -9.36
CA ARG A 99 -11.46 8.98 -10.77
C ARG A 99 -11.93 10.30 -11.37
N VAL A 100 -12.75 11.05 -10.62
CA VAL A 100 -13.26 12.37 -11.06
C VAL A 100 -12.11 13.35 -11.16
N VAL A 101 -11.28 13.46 -10.13
CA VAL A 101 -10.12 14.38 -10.11
C VAL A 101 -9.13 14.04 -11.22
N SER A 102 -8.82 12.75 -11.41
CA SER A 102 -7.90 12.30 -12.45
C SER A 102 -8.43 12.61 -13.85
N GLY A 103 -9.74 12.44 -14.08
CA GLY A 103 -10.38 12.79 -15.34
C GLY A 103 -10.29 14.29 -15.64
N LEU A 104 -10.70 15.13 -14.69
CA LEU A 104 -10.66 16.59 -14.83
C LEU A 104 -9.24 17.14 -15.01
N VAL A 105 -8.29 16.70 -14.19
CA VAL A 105 -6.89 17.15 -14.28
C VAL A 105 -6.25 16.64 -15.59
N GLY A 106 -6.53 15.41 -15.97
CA GLY A 106 -6.01 14.84 -17.22
C GLY A 106 -6.51 15.55 -18.46
N GLU A 107 -7.77 16.00 -18.47
CA GLU A 107 -8.38 16.77 -19.56
C GLU A 107 -7.86 18.21 -19.63
N LEU A 108 -7.73 18.88 -18.49
CA LEU A 108 -7.37 20.30 -18.44
C LEU A 108 -5.85 20.56 -18.54
N PHE A 109 -5.04 19.71 -17.91
CA PHE A 109 -3.60 19.95 -17.76
C PHE A 109 -2.74 18.84 -18.37
N GLY A 110 -3.32 17.70 -18.70
CA GLY A 110 -2.63 16.55 -19.23
C GLY A 110 -2.26 15.50 -18.16
N TRP A 111 -1.89 14.31 -18.64
CA TRP A 111 -1.66 13.14 -17.76
C TRP A 111 -0.41 13.28 -16.87
N ARG A 112 0.60 14.04 -17.29
CA ARG A 112 1.83 14.23 -16.50
C ARG A 112 1.59 15.06 -15.25
N GLU A 113 0.78 16.11 -15.36
CA GLU A 113 0.45 17.00 -14.24
C GLU A 113 -0.29 16.23 -13.12
N MET A 114 -1.09 15.23 -13.50
CA MET A 114 -1.74 14.35 -12.53
C MET A 114 -0.73 13.62 -11.63
N TYR A 115 0.41 13.18 -12.18
CA TYR A 115 1.45 12.52 -11.39
C TYR A 115 2.19 13.48 -10.47
N TYR A 116 2.40 14.74 -10.88
CA TYR A 116 2.97 15.77 -10.00
C TYR A 116 2.03 16.08 -8.84
N ILE A 117 0.74 16.24 -9.10
CA ILE A 117 -0.27 16.48 -8.06
C ILE A 117 -0.31 15.28 -7.09
N ALA A 118 -0.31 14.05 -7.62
CA ALA A 118 -0.31 12.84 -6.80
C ALA A 118 0.95 12.74 -5.93
N ALA A 119 2.13 13.06 -6.46
CA ALA A 119 3.38 13.09 -5.70
C ALA A 119 3.34 14.15 -4.59
N GLY A 120 2.79 15.34 -4.87
CA GLY A 120 2.58 16.40 -3.86
C GLY A 120 1.64 15.96 -2.75
N MET A 121 0.50 15.35 -3.08
CA MET A 121 -0.43 14.81 -2.09
C MET A 121 0.23 13.72 -1.23
N MET A 122 1.00 12.83 -1.83
CA MET A 122 1.73 11.78 -1.09
C MET A 122 2.78 12.38 -0.17
N PHE A 123 3.44 13.46 -0.58
CA PHE A 123 4.38 14.19 0.29
C PHE A 123 3.68 14.78 1.51
N VAL A 124 2.54 15.43 1.33
CA VAL A 124 1.73 15.95 2.44
C VAL A 124 1.30 14.83 3.37
N CYS A 125 0.82 13.70 2.84
CA CYS A 125 0.46 12.53 3.62
C CYS A 125 1.66 11.97 4.41
N ALA A 126 2.85 11.91 3.80
CA ALA A 126 4.07 11.47 4.48
C ALA A 126 4.42 12.38 5.67
N VAL A 127 4.31 13.70 5.51
CA VAL A 127 4.54 14.67 6.59
C VAL A 127 3.52 14.52 7.72
N VAL A 128 2.25 14.31 7.38
CA VAL A 128 1.19 14.05 8.37
C VAL A 128 1.48 12.77 9.15
N VAL A 129 1.83 11.69 8.48
CA VAL A 129 2.18 10.41 9.11
C VAL A 129 3.42 10.55 10.01
N LEU A 130 4.41 11.32 9.58
CA LEU A 130 5.59 11.63 10.41
C LEU A 130 5.22 12.28 11.74
N LYS A 131 4.28 13.23 11.73
CA LYS A 131 3.88 13.99 12.91
C LYS A 131 2.89 13.24 13.79
N VAL A 132 1.94 12.52 13.20
CA VAL A 132 0.79 11.93 13.91
C VAL A 132 1.09 10.51 14.37
N LEU A 133 1.85 9.71 13.59
CA LEU A 133 2.05 8.31 13.91
C LEU A 133 3.14 8.14 14.99
N PRO A 134 2.80 7.60 16.19
CA PRO A 134 3.79 7.30 17.21
C PRO A 134 4.72 6.18 16.78
N ASN A 135 5.89 6.11 17.39
CA ASN A 135 6.83 5.01 17.18
C ASN A 135 6.28 3.73 17.84
N ILE A 136 5.64 2.90 17.04
CA ILE A 136 5.09 1.63 17.49
C ILE A 136 6.18 0.58 17.34
N GLN A 137 6.63 0.03 18.46
CA GLN A 137 7.55 -1.11 18.46
C GLN A 137 6.77 -2.36 18.04
N THR A 138 7.34 -3.12 17.12
CA THR A 138 6.81 -4.42 16.72
C THR A 138 7.12 -5.44 17.80
N ASN A 139 6.13 -6.24 18.20
CA ASN A 139 6.29 -7.29 19.19
C ASN A 139 6.98 -8.55 18.64
N PHE A 140 7.26 -8.59 17.34
CA PHE A 140 7.84 -9.77 16.71
C PHE A 140 9.39 -9.68 16.64
N ARG A 141 10.08 -10.63 17.29
CA ARG A 141 11.55 -10.75 17.32
C ARG A 141 12.09 -11.87 16.40
N GLY A 142 11.37 -12.24 15.33
CA GLY A 142 11.77 -13.29 14.38
C GLY A 142 12.56 -12.75 13.18
N LYS A 143 13.26 -13.64 12.46
CA LYS A 143 13.92 -13.31 11.18
C LYS A 143 12.89 -13.36 10.03
N TYR A 144 13.09 -12.57 8.98
CA TYR A 144 12.26 -12.58 7.78
C TYR A 144 12.11 -13.98 7.15
N SER A 145 13.18 -14.78 7.18
CA SER A 145 13.17 -16.16 6.71
C SER A 145 12.19 -17.05 7.48
N ASP A 146 11.99 -16.78 8.77
CA ASP A 146 11.11 -17.60 9.61
C ASP A 146 9.64 -17.29 9.34
N LEU A 147 9.32 -16.00 9.05
CA LEU A 147 7.99 -15.61 8.58
C LEU A 147 7.66 -16.20 7.20
N MET A 148 8.60 -16.14 6.28
CA MET A 148 8.39 -16.70 4.95
C MET A 148 8.24 -18.23 5.00
N LYS A 149 9.01 -18.91 5.86
CA LYS A 149 8.84 -20.35 6.11
C LYS A 149 7.50 -20.67 6.76
N SER A 150 7.03 -19.85 7.70
CA SER A 150 5.74 -20.07 8.35
C SER A 150 4.57 -19.85 7.37
N LEU A 151 4.67 -18.87 6.44
CA LEU A 151 3.69 -18.69 5.36
C LEU A 151 3.68 -19.89 4.41
N LEU A 152 4.85 -20.38 4.01
CA LEU A 152 4.97 -21.59 3.19
C LEU A 152 4.47 -22.84 3.92
N ALA A 153 4.74 -22.95 5.22
CA ALA A 153 4.23 -24.04 6.05
C ALA A 153 2.71 -24.00 6.16
N LEU A 154 2.11 -22.81 6.36
CA LEU A 154 0.65 -22.62 6.39
C LEU A 154 -0.02 -23.07 5.09
N VAL A 155 0.55 -22.70 3.93
CA VAL A 155 0.04 -23.12 2.61
C VAL A 155 0.18 -24.64 2.44
N LYS A 156 1.21 -25.25 3.05
CA LYS A 156 1.48 -26.69 2.96
C LYS A 156 0.64 -27.50 3.96
N GLU A 157 0.38 -26.93 5.14
CA GLU A 157 -0.33 -27.61 6.24
C GLU A 157 -1.85 -27.55 6.11
N PHE A 158 -2.38 -26.58 5.34
CA PHE A 158 -3.80 -26.45 5.06
C PHE A 158 -4.13 -26.73 3.58
N PRO A 159 -4.24 -28.00 3.18
CA PRO A 159 -4.58 -28.37 1.79
C PRO A 159 -5.98 -27.86 1.37
N GLN A 160 -6.82 -27.50 2.32
CA GLN A 160 -8.14 -26.90 2.06
C GLN A 160 -8.05 -25.55 1.35
N LEU A 161 -7.03 -24.74 1.63
CA LEU A 161 -6.77 -23.48 0.92
C LEU A 161 -6.41 -23.70 -0.55
N ARG A 162 -5.82 -24.85 -0.87
CA ARG A 162 -5.46 -25.24 -2.22
C ARG A 162 -6.67 -25.68 -3.05
N ILE A 163 -7.69 -26.25 -2.42
CA ILE A 163 -8.92 -26.71 -3.08
C ILE A 163 -9.83 -25.53 -3.43
N TYR A 164 -9.87 -24.49 -2.59
CA TYR A 164 -10.66 -23.28 -2.84
C TYR A 164 -10.13 -22.45 -3.99
N SER A 165 -8.81 -22.40 -4.23
CA SER A 165 -8.23 -21.65 -5.35
C SER A 165 -8.47 -22.30 -6.73
N ILE A 166 -8.83 -23.59 -6.77
CA ILE A 166 -9.06 -24.35 -8.01
C ILE A 166 -10.55 -24.39 -8.39
N ARG A 167 -11.46 -24.02 -7.50
CA ARG A 167 -12.92 -24.09 -7.71
C ARG A 167 -13.61 -22.74 -7.93
N LEU A 168 -12.88 -21.69 -8.26
CA LEU A 168 -13.52 -20.45 -8.75
C LEU A 168 -13.55 -20.52 -10.29
N PRO A 169 -14.76 -20.62 -10.90
CA PRO A 169 -14.93 -20.52 -12.35
C PRO A 169 -14.59 -19.12 -12.86
#